data_a5038c77c79150d9f83af1ad33274996
#
_entry.id   a5038c77c79150d9f83af1ad33274996
#
_cell.length_a   1.000
_cell.length_b   1.000
_cell.length_c   1.000
_cell.angle_alpha   90.00
_cell.angle_beta   90.00
_cell.angle_gamma   90.00
#
_symmetry.space_group_name_H-M   'P 1'
#
loop_
_entity.id
_entity.type
_entity.pdbx_description
1 polymer ?
#
loop_
_entity_poly.entity_id
_entity_poly.type
_entity_poly.pdbx_seq_one_letter_code
_entity_poly.pdbx_strand_id
1 'polypeptide(L)'
;MIWDRRRGDDVGQPAPQRRDPFGEVLELAPTIALLLDADGRVLRANKAARDFFSIDTTRLPASVVEVTLESRLFEIVRAGEPRSEATLVHHRRTVETHIVPGPESSQTILFLVDITELRRLATVRQEFVANLVHELKTPITSLRLTAESLLGDPVPKDRRRFAERLVREADLMSKIIDNLRQLGDIEQGLMAVDVSTFKLDELITDSLARLSLDRPVNAAIPEGLTVETDRAKLVQALDNLLDNAAKFSPPGTAIDVEAEVAADELVISVRDRGPGISPEHWSRVFERFYKVDRARPREAGGFGLGLAITKHLVQVLGGRIWTEAAREGGQVFYIALPRQVLTSP
;
A
#
# COMPACT_ATOMS: atom_id res chain seq x y z
N MET A 1 -69.48 -68.86 4.61
CA MET A 1 -69.79 -67.84 5.64
C MET A 1 -68.45 -67.44 6.28
N ILE A 2 -68.09 -66.26 6.17
CA ILE A 2 -67.37 -65.30 6.96
C ILE A 2 -66.33 -64.51 6.08
N TRP A 3 -66.77 -63.34 5.81
CA TRP A 3 -65.94 -62.24 5.21
C TRP A 3 -64.98 -61.70 6.25
N ASP A 4 -63.71 -61.58 5.91
CA ASP A 4 -62.75 -60.74 6.67
C ASP A 4 -62.22 -59.63 5.78
N ARG A 5 -62.63 -58.39 6.10
CA ARG A 5 -62.19 -57.16 5.48
C ARG A 5 -60.92 -56.73 6.21
N ARG A 6 -59.75 -56.86 5.55
CA ARG A 6 -58.58 -56.12 5.97
C ARG A 6 -58.52 -54.76 5.21
N ARG A 7 -58.79 -53.73 5.97
CA ARG A 7 -58.44 -52.36 5.54
C ARG A 7 -56.93 -52.27 5.56
N GLY A 8 -56.31 -52.06 4.36
CA GLY A 8 -54.95 -51.63 4.25
C GLY A 8 -54.84 -50.13 4.59
N ASP A 9 -54.10 -49.80 5.63
CA ASP A 9 -53.71 -48.46 5.95
C ASP A 9 -52.71 -48.04 4.86
N ASP A 10 -53.16 -47.17 3.95
CA ASP A 10 -52.35 -46.47 2.96
C ASP A 10 -51.60 -45.36 3.71
N VAL A 11 -50.41 -45.69 4.21
CA VAL A 11 -49.46 -44.71 4.75
C VAL A 11 -48.96 -43.92 3.57
N GLY A 12 -49.58 -42.75 3.37
CA GLY A 12 -49.17 -41.79 2.36
C GLY A 12 -47.66 -41.53 2.41
N GLN A 13 -46.98 -41.97 1.37
CA GLN A 13 -45.59 -41.59 1.15
C GLN A 13 -45.50 -40.06 1.12
N PRO A 14 -44.56 -39.42 1.86
CA PRO A 14 -44.37 -38.00 1.75
C PRO A 14 -44.00 -37.67 0.28
N ALA A 15 -44.72 -36.70 -0.28
CA ALA A 15 -44.48 -36.24 -1.63
C ALA A 15 -42.99 -35.90 -1.80
N PRO A 16 -42.35 -36.27 -2.92
CA PRO A 16 -40.96 -35.98 -3.13
C PRO A 16 -40.75 -34.45 -3.03
N GLN A 17 -39.92 -34.03 -2.08
CA GLN A 17 -39.52 -32.63 -1.96
C GLN A 17 -38.97 -32.19 -3.34
N ARG A 18 -39.69 -31.28 -4.00
CA ARG A 18 -39.24 -30.68 -5.24
C ARG A 18 -37.85 -30.05 -4.93
N ARG A 19 -36.82 -30.66 -5.49
CA ARG A 19 -35.47 -30.04 -5.48
C ARG A 19 -35.62 -28.64 -6.04
N ASP A 20 -35.14 -27.65 -5.28
CA ASP A 20 -35.05 -26.28 -5.72
C ASP A 20 -33.61 -26.05 -6.26
N PRO A 21 -33.34 -26.36 -7.54
CA PRO A 21 -32.00 -26.28 -8.09
C PRO A 21 -31.44 -24.85 -8.04
N PHE A 22 -32.32 -23.85 -8.12
CA PHE A 22 -31.96 -22.46 -8.03
C PHE A 22 -31.48 -22.10 -6.62
N GLY A 23 -32.21 -22.57 -5.58
CA GLY A 23 -31.82 -22.39 -4.19
C GLY A 23 -30.48 -23.05 -3.86
N GLU A 24 -30.22 -24.25 -4.43
CA GLU A 24 -28.94 -24.95 -4.24
C GLU A 24 -27.78 -24.16 -4.88
N VAL A 25 -27.96 -23.62 -6.10
CA VAL A 25 -26.92 -22.80 -6.79
C VAL A 25 -26.69 -21.50 -6.04
N LEU A 26 -27.76 -20.84 -5.59
CA LEU A 26 -27.64 -19.60 -4.83
C LEU A 26 -26.89 -19.83 -3.51
N GLU A 27 -27.17 -20.94 -2.82
CA GLU A 27 -26.53 -21.28 -1.55
C GLU A 27 -25.03 -21.53 -1.68
N LEU A 28 -24.58 -22.11 -2.80
CA LEU A 28 -23.18 -22.42 -3.08
C LEU A 28 -22.39 -21.23 -3.66
N ALA A 29 -23.07 -20.15 -4.06
CA ALA A 29 -22.41 -18.99 -4.62
C ALA A 29 -21.45 -18.36 -3.60
N PRO A 30 -20.18 -18.10 -3.97
CA PRO A 30 -19.20 -17.47 -3.07
C PRO A 30 -19.48 -15.98 -2.83
N THR A 31 -20.31 -15.39 -3.68
CA THR A 31 -20.72 -13.98 -3.62
C THR A 31 -21.93 -13.84 -2.70
N ILE A 32 -21.98 -12.75 -1.94
CA ILE A 32 -23.14 -12.40 -1.11
C ILE A 32 -24.37 -12.26 -2.01
N ALA A 33 -25.44 -13.00 -1.70
CA ALA A 33 -26.66 -12.99 -2.49
C ALA A 33 -27.90 -12.99 -1.59
N LEU A 34 -28.81 -12.06 -1.88
CA LEU A 34 -30.11 -11.90 -1.22
C LEU A 34 -31.22 -12.03 -2.26
N LEU A 35 -32.17 -12.94 -2.06
CA LEU A 35 -33.39 -13.04 -2.85
C LEU A 35 -34.44 -12.12 -2.22
N LEU A 36 -35.00 -11.22 -3.01
CA LEU A 36 -35.92 -10.17 -2.58
C LEU A 36 -37.30 -10.38 -3.25
N ASP A 37 -38.38 -9.99 -2.56
CA ASP A 37 -39.71 -9.84 -3.15
C ASP A 37 -39.88 -8.49 -3.85
N ALA A 38 -41.07 -8.22 -4.40
CA ALA A 38 -41.43 -6.99 -5.08
C ALA A 38 -41.36 -5.73 -4.16
N ASP A 39 -41.50 -5.89 -2.86
CA ASP A 39 -41.45 -4.84 -1.86
C ASP A 39 -40.00 -4.62 -1.33
N GLY A 40 -39.04 -5.38 -1.84
CA GLY A 40 -37.63 -5.29 -1.41
C GLY A 40 -37.36 -5.96 -0.06
N ARG A 41 -38.19 -6.93 0.34
CA ARG A 41 -37.96 -7.74 1.56
C ARG A 41 -37.12 -8.95 1.21
N VAL A 42 -36.15 -9.27 2.06
CA VAL A 42 -35.29 -10.45 1.92
C VAL A 42 -36.08 -11.70 2.20
N LEU A 43 -36.29 -12.54 1.18
CA LEU A 43 -36.92 -13.86 1.28
C LEU A 43 -35.89 -14.93 1.66
N ARG A 44 -34.70 -14.84 1.09
CA ARG A 44 -33.61 -15.80 1.33
C ARG A 44 -32.28 -15.10 1.28
N ALA A 45 -31.33 -15.62 2.05
CA ALA A 45 -29.92 -15.19 2.06
C ALA A 45 -29.06 -16.44 1.91
N ASN A 46 -28.10 -16.42 0.99
CA ASN A 46 -27.15 -17.52 0.85
C ASN A 46 -26.15 -17.57 2.03
N LYS A 47 -25.33 -18.61 2.09
CA LYS A 47 -24.35 -18.78 3.16
C LYS A 47 -23.44 -17.55 3.30
N ALA A 48 -22.90 -17.03 2.19
CA ALA A 48 -22.02 -15.86 2.21
C ALA A 48 -22.72 -14.62 2.80
N ALA A 49 -24.00 -14.39 2.46
CA ALA A 49 -24.79 -13.29 3.01
C ALA A 49 -25.05 -13.46 4.52
N ARG A 50 -25.40 -14.67 4.95
CA ARG A 50 -25.64 -14.95 6.36
C ARG A 50 -24.39 -14.76 7.20
N ASP A 51 -23.25 -15.26 6.72
CA ASP A 51 -21.97 -15.13 7.42
C ASP A 51 -21.53 -13.67 7.48
N PHE A 52 -21.70 -12.91 6.39
CA PHE A 52 -21.26 -11.52 6.32
C PHE A 52 -22.14 -10.57 7.17
N PHE A 53 -23.45 -10.68 7.08
CA PHE A 53 -24.39 -9.80 7.78
C PHE A 53 -24.90 -10.38 9.11
N SER A 54 -24.47 -11.58 9.48
CA SER A 54 -24.96 -12.31 10.68
C SER A 54 -26.47 -12.51 10.67
N ILE A 55 -27.03 -12.91 9.53
CA ILE A 55 -28.48 -13.01 9.32
C ILE A 55 -29.07 -14.20 10.04
N ASP A 56 -30.05 -13.94 10.89
CA ASP A 56 -30.93 -14.97 11.47
C ASP A 56 -32.07 -15.32 10.49
N THR A 57 -31.96 -16.48 9.86
CA THR A 57 -32.95 -16.93 8.86
C THR A 57 -34.35 -17.17 9.42
N THR A 58 -34.48 -17.31 10.73
CA THR A 58 -35.80 -17.49 11.37
C THR A 58 -36.66 -16.22 11.35
N ARG A 59 -36.01 -15.06 11.10
CA ARG A 59 -36.65 -13.75 11.01
C ARG A 59 -37.02 -13.33 9.59
N LEU A 60 -36.74 -14.17 8.61
CA LEU A 60 -37.13 -13.89 7.22
C LEU A 60 -38.58 -14.27 6.96
N PRO A 61 -39.35 -13.54 6.13
CA PRO A 61 -38.92 -12.35 5.35
C PRO A 61 -38.86 -11.06 6.17
N ALA A 62 -37.79 -10.25 5.94
CA ALA A 62 -37.56 -8.99 6.62
C ALA A 62 -37.02 -7.93 5.66
N SER A 63 -37.10 -6.65 6.02
CA SER A 63 -36.53 -5.54 5.19
C SER A 63 -35.02 -5.70 5.00
N VAL A 64 -34.51 -5.29 3.82
CA VAL A 64 -33.05 -5.23 3.57
C VAL A 64 -32.33 -4.46 4.68
N VAL A 65 -32.92 -3.36 5.18
CA VAL A 65 -32.30 -2.55 6.25
C VAL A 65 -32.25 -3.33 7.57
N GLU A 66 -33.31 -4.05 7.91
CA GLU A 66 -33.36 -4.86 9.15
C GLU A 66 -32.33 -6.00 9.13
N VAL A 67 -32.11 -6.57 7.95
CA VAL A 67 -31.22 -7.73 7.76
C VAL A 67 -29.76 -7.32 7.66
N THR A 68 -29.48 -6.19 6.96
CA THR A 68 -28.09 -5.78 6.65
C THR A 68 -27.60 -4.61 7.50
N LEU A 69 -28.48 -3.90 8.17
CA LEU A 69 -28.24 -2.63 8.88
C LEU A 69 -27.71 -1.50 7.96
N GLU A 70 -27.92 -1.62 6.63
CA GLU A 70 -27.39 -0.70 5.63
C GLU A 70 -28.54 -0.04 4.83
N SER A 71 -28.86 1.21 5.16
CA SER A 71 -29.93 1.96 4.48
C SER A 71 -29.63 2.20 2.99
N ARG A 72 -28.35 2.31 2.63
CA ARG A 72 -27.94 2.53 1.24
C ARG A 72 -28.32 1.36 0.33
N LEU A 73 -28.27 0.13 0.81
CA LEU A 73 -28.71 -1.04 0.04
C LEU A 73 -30.20 -1.00 -0.26
N PHE A 74 -31.02 -0.55 0.70
CA PHE A 74 -32.46 -0.37 0.48
C PHE A 74 -32.74 0.68 -0.60
N GLU A 75 -32.04 1.82 -0.60
CA GLU A 75 -32.17 2.85 -1.64
C GLU A 75 -31.83 2.29 -3.03
N ILE A 76 -30.76 1.51 -3.16
CA ILE A 76 -30.34 0.89 -4.42
C ILE A 76 -31.40 -0.10 -4.92
N VAL A 77 -31.91 -0.95 -4.04
CA VAL A 77 -32.98 -1.91 -4.37
C VAL A 77 -34.22 -1.18 -4.82
N ARG A 78 -34.63 -0.10 -4.14
CA ARG A 78 -35.79 0.71 -4.49
C ARG A 78 -35.62 1.47 -5.81
N ALA A 79 -34.40 1.94 -6.10
CA ALA A 79 -34.09 2.59 -7.36
C ALA A 79 -34.08 1.61 -8.55
N GLY A 80 -33.91 0.31 -8.31
CA GLY A 80 -33.86 -0.71 -9.33
C GLY A 80 -32.66 -0.60 -10.27
N GLU A 81 -31.57 0.05 -9.82
CA GLU A 81 -30.37 0.20 -10.61
C GLU A 81 -29.67 -1.14 -10.82
N PRO A 82 -29.48 -1.59 -12.09
CA PRO A 82 -28.91 -2.92 -12.36
C PRO A 82 -27.51 -3.11 -11.77
N ARG A 83 -26.75 -2.03 -11.66
CA ARG A 83 -25.38 -2.02 -11.11
C ARG A 83 -25.13 -0.68 -10.41
N SER A 84 -24.68 -0.77 -9.18
CA SER A 84 -24.33 0.40 -8.35
C SER A 84 -23.18 0.07 -7.40
N GLU A 85 -22.57 1.12 -6.87
CA GLU A 85 -21.59 0.95 -5.78
C GLU A 85 -22.16 1.51 -4.48
N ALA A 86 -21.87 0.84 -3.39
CA ALA A 86 -22.25 1.25 -2.05
C ALA A 86 -21.11 1.07 -1.06
N THR A 87 -20.95 2.05 -0.18
CA THR A 87 -20.08 1.89 1.00
C THR A 87 -20.95 1.44 2.16
N LEU A 88 -20.69 0.25 2.68
CA LEU A 88 -21.35 -0.31 3.84
C LEU A 88 -20.73 0.29 5.10
N VAL A 89 -21.51 1.11 5.81
CA VAL A 89 -21.03 1.91 6.94
C VAL A 89 -20.64 1.01 8.12
N HIS A 90 -21.52 0.07 8.48
CA HIS A 90 -21.31 -0.83 9.61
C HIS A 90 -20.16 -1.83 9.37
N HIS A 91 -19.96 -2.25 8.13
CA HIS A 91 -18.92 -3.22 7.76
C HIS A 91 -17.63 -2.58 7.25
N ARG A 92 -17.60 -1.25 7.05
CA ARG A 92 -16.47 -0.52 6.46
C ARG A 92 -15.96 -1.13 5.16
N ARG A 93 -16.90 -1.58 4.32
CA ARG A 93 -16.62 -2.24 3.03
C ARG A 93 -17.25 -1.46 1.89
N THR A 94 -16.56 -1.45 0.76
CA THR A 94 -17.12 -0.95 -0.49
C THR A 94 -17.56 -2.16 -1.31
N VAL A 95 -18.83 -2.20 -1.65
CA VAL A 95 -19.42 -3.30 -2.43
C VAL A 95 -19.93 -2.77 -3.76
N GLU A 96 -19.77 -3.58 -4.80
CA GLU A 96 -20.50 -3.41 -6.05
C GLU A 96 -21.77 -4.26 -5.97
N THR A 97 -22.93 -3.66 -6.24
CA THR A 97 -24.22 -4.30 -6.19
C THR A 97 -24.71 -4.61 -7.60
N HIS A 98 -25.24 -5.81 -7.79
CA HIS A 98 -25.88 -6.21 -9.04
C HIS A 98 -27.29 -6.70 -8.74
N ILE A 99 -28.29 -6.11 -9.40
CA ILE A 99 -29.69 -6.51 -9.31
C ILE A 99 -30.06 -7.27 -10.57
N VAL A 100 -30.50 -8.51 -10.42
CA VAL A 100 -30.93 -9.35 -11.52
C VAL A 100 -32.33 -9.94 -11.25
N PRO A 101 -33.11 -10.26 -12.28
CA PRO A 101 -34.40 -10.96 -12.10
C PRO A 101 -34.25 -12.25 -11.31
N GLY A 102 -35.17 -12.50 -10.39
CA GLY A 102 -35.27 -13.74 -9.64
C GLY A 102 -35.97 -14.84 -10.42
N PRO A 103 -36.14 -16.02 -9.78
CA PRO A 103 -36.85 -17.17 -10.39
C PRO A 103 -38.34 -16.93 -10.66
N GLU A 104 -38.96 -16.03 -9.93
CA GLU A 104 -40.34 -15.59 -10.14
C GLU A 104 -40.36 -14.16 -10.64
N SER A 105 -41.38 -13.82 -11.44
CA SER A 105 -41.46 -12.50 -12.09
C SER A 105 -41.52 -11.30 -11.12
N SER A 106 -41.92 -11.55 -9.86
CA SER A 106 -41.98 -10.56 -8.80
C SER A 106 -40.76 -10.53 -7.90
N GLN A 107 -39.76 -11.35 -8.18
CA GLN A 107 -38.56 -11.49 -7.35
C GLN A 107 -37.34 -10.90 -8.03
N THR A 108 -36.41 -10.42 -7.23
CA THR A 108 -35.10 -9.95 -7.65
C THR A 108 -34.00 -10.55 -6.77
N ILE A 109 -32.81 -10.69 -7.34
CA ILE A 109 -31.63 -11.09 -6.59
C ILE A 109 -30.67 -9.93 -6.53
N LEU A 110 -30.29 -9.57 -5.30
CA LEU A 110 -29.24 -8.62 -5.03
C LEU A 110 -27.94 -9.37 -4.76
N PHE A 111 -26.98 -9.24 -5.66
CA PHE A 111 -25.60 -9.68 -5.43
C PHE A 111 -24.75 -8.53 -4.92
N LEU A 112 -23.86 -8.82 -3.97
CA LEU A 112 -22.85 -7.86 -3.50
C LEU A 112 -21.47 -8.47 -3.66
N VAL A 113 -20.62 -7.76 -4.38
CA VAL A 113 -19.21 -8.11 -4.56
C VAL A 113 -18.36 -7.13 -3.74
N ASP A 114 -17.59 -7.65 -2.79
CA ASP A 114 -16.65 -6.80 -2.04
C ASP A 114 -15.52 -6.33 -2.96
N ILE A 115 -15.50 -5.02 -3.24
CA ILE A 115 -14.49 -4.37 -4.07
C ILE A 115 -13.58 -3.43 -3.24
N THR A 116 -13.57 -3.58 -1.92
CA THR A 116 -12.85 -2.68 -1.01
C THR A 116 -11.36 -2.59 -1.38
N GLU A 117 -10.70 -3.74 -1.55
CA GLU A 117 -9.28 -3.76 -1.91
C GLU A 117 -9.04 -3.25 -3.34
N LEU A 118 -9.93 -3.59 -4.28
CA LEU A 118 -9.85 -3.09 -5.65
C LEU A 118 -9.97 -1.55 -5.68
N ARG A 119 -10.92 -1.00 -4.94
CA ARG A 119 -11.10 0.45 -4.81
C ARG A 119 -9.93 1.12 -4.12
N ARG A 120 -9.42 0.52 -3.05
CA ARG A 120 -8.23 1.00 -2.36
C ARG A 120 -7.03 1.07 -3.32
N LEU A 121 -6.78 0.01 -4.07
CA LEU A 121 -5.68 -0.03 -5.06
C LEU A 121 -5.87 1.02 -6.17
N ALA A 122 -7.10 1.17 -6.68
CA ALA A 122 -7.41 2.18 -7.68
C ALA A 122 -7.16 3.61 -7.15
N THR A 123 -7.58 3.91 -5.92
CA THR A 123 -7.36 5.20 -5.25
C THR A 123 -5.87 5.47 -5.06
N VAL A 124 -5.12 4.51 -4.53
CA VAL A 124 -3.66 4.62 -4.36
C VAL A 124 -2.96 4.90 -5.70
N ARG A 125 -3.38 4.20 -6.77
CA ARG A 125 -2.84 4.43 -8.12
C ARG A 125 -3.18 5.82 -8.65
N GLN A 126 -4.40 6.30 -8.43
CA GLN A 126 -4.83 7.63 -8.86
C GLN A 126 -4.08 8.74 -8.12
N GLU A 127 -3.94 8.61 -6.81
CA GLU A 127 -3.15 9.52 -5.98
C GLU A 127 -1.66 9.51 -6.40
N PHE A 128 -1.12 8.34 -6.73
CA PHE A 128 0.23 8.21 -7.26
C PHE A 128 0.43 9.05 -8.51
N VAL A 129 -0.44 8.91 -9.52
CA VAL A 129 -0.35 9.68 -10.79
C VAL A 129 -0.52 11.18 -10.52
N ALA A 130 -1.48 11.58 -9.70
CA ALA A 130 -1.73 12.98 -9.37
C ALA A 130 -0.52 13.63 -8.68
N ASN A 131 0.09 12.95 -7.72
CA ASN A 131 1.28 13.42 -7.02
C ASN A 131 2.49 13.51 -7.95
N LEU A 132 2.66 12.53 -8.83
CA LEU A 132 3.70 12.52 -9.85
C LEU A 132 3.62 13.74 -10.79
N VAL A 133 2.43 13.99 -11.33
CA VAL A 133 2.19 15.17 -12.19
C VAL A 133 2.52 16.45 -11.44
N HIS A 134 2.13 16.56 -10.18
CA HIS A 134 2.42 17.72 -9.35
C HIS A 134 3.93 17.92 -9.11
N GLU A 135 4.65 16.83 -8.78
CA GLU A 135 6.09 16.87 -8.52
C GLU A 135 6.92 17.16 -9.79
N LEU A 136 6.46 16.77 -10.98
CA LEU A 136 7.08 17.11 -12.26
C LEU A 136 6.76 18.55 -12.72
N LYS A 137 5.54 19.02 -12.49
CA LYS A 137 5.11 20.34 -12.95
C LYS A 137 5.98 21.48 -12.38
N THR A 138 6.42 21.38 -11.15
CA THR A 138 7.18 22.44 -10.47
C THR A 138 8.59 22.62 -11.04
N PRO A 139 9.46 21.58 -11.15
CA PRO A 139 10.77 21.76 -11.77
C PRO A 139 10.64 22.21 -13.23
N ILE A 140 9.66 21.72 -13.99
CA ILE A 140 9.40 22.19 -15.36
C ILE A 140 9.07 23.69 -15.37
N THR A 141 8.22 24.15 -14.47
CA THR A 141 7.88 25.58 -14.36
C THR A 141 9.12 26.41 -13.95
N SER A 142 9.92 25.92 -13.01
CA SER A 142 11.18 26.56 -12.58
C SER A 142 12.19 26.64 -13.73
N LEU A 143 12.38 25.55 -14.50
CA LEU A 143 13.22 25.52 -15.70
C LEU A 143 12.79 26.57 -16.71
N ARG A 144 11.47 26.62 -17.02
CA ARG A 144 10.92 27.56 -17.97
C ARG A 144 11.15 29.01 -17.55
N LEU A 145 10.80 29.37 -16.31
CA LEU A 145 10.98 30.74 -15.78
C LEU A 145 12.47 31.16 -15.75
N THR A 146 13.34 30.21 -15.38
CA THR A 146 14.80 30.47 -15.36
C THR A 146 15.35 30.66 -16.78
N ALA A 147 14.88 29.88 -17.75
CA ALA A 147 15.25 30.04 -19.17
C ALA A 147 14.74 31.36 -19.75
N GLU A 148 13.48 31.75 -19.45
CA GLU A 148 12.92 33.04 -19.83
C GLU A 148 13.75 34.21 -19.25
N SER A 149 14.20 34.06 -17.97
CA SER A 149 15.08 35.06 -17.33
C SER A 149 16.47 35.16 -18.01
N LEU A 150 17.00 34.07 -18.53
CA LEU A 150 18.24 34.05 -19.29
C LEU A 150 18.10 34.74 -20.64
N LEU A 151 16.95 34.60 -21.31
CA LEU A 151 16.66 35.26 -22.58
C LEU A 151 16.50 36.77 -22.42
N GLY A 152 16.19 37.28 -21.24
CA GLY A 152 16.09 38.70 -20.91
C GLY A 152 17.43 39.43 -20.74
N ASP A 153 18.54 38.82 -21.18
CA ASP A 153 19.91 39.37 -21.12
C ASP A 153 20.38 39.83 -19.72
N PRO A 154 20.39 38.92 -18.73
CA PRO A 154 20.79 39.23 -17.38
C PRO A 154 22.29 39.58 -17.29
N VAL A 155 22.70 40.33 -16.23
CA VAL A 155 24.11 40.62 -15.96
C VAL A 155 24.93 39.32 -15.79
N PRO A 156 26.23 39.31 -16.08
CA PRO A 156 27.06 38.10 -16.14
C PRO A 156 26.99 37.22 -14.87
N LYS A 157 26.88 37.84 -13.69
CA LYS A 157 26.77 37.14 -12.41
C LYS A 157 25.46 36.32 -12.31
N ASP A 158 24.38 36.86 -12.83
CA ASP A 158 23.06 36.18 -12.78
C ASP A 158 22.96 35.13 -13.88
N ARG A 159 23.63 35.26 -15.01
CA ARG A 159 23.70 34.22 -16.07
C ARG A 159 24.22 32.92 -15.52
N ARG A 160 25.34 32.96 -14.78
CA ARG A 160 25.92 31.75 -14.17
C ARG A 160 24.96 31.11 -13.14
N ARG A 161 24.38 31.92 -12.27
CA ARG A 161 23.42 31.47 -11.27
C ARG A 161 22.18 30.82 -11.91
N PHE A 162 21.65 31.40 -12.99
CA PHE A 162 20.50 30.82 -13.70
C PHE A 162 20.90 29.53 -14.42
N ALA A 163 22.07 29.46 -15.05
CA ALA A 163 22.57 28.25 -15.68
C ALA A 163 22.74 27.09 -14.65
N GLU A 164 23.35 27.37 -13.50
CA GLU A 164 23.50 26.42 -12.40
C GLU A 164 22.13 25.96 -11.86
N ARG A 165 21.13 26.85 -11.83
CA ARG A 165 19.75 26.47 -11.44
C ARG A 165 19.11 25.56 -12.46
N LEU A 166 19.28 25.82 -13.78
CA LEU A 166 18.77 24.94 -14.84
C LEU A 166 19.33 23.52 -14.71
N VAL A 167 20.64 23.40 -14.46
CA VAL A 167 21.31 22.10 -14.27
C VAL A 167 20.72 21.38 -13.06
N ARG A 168 20.60 22.06 -11.91
CA ARG A 168 20.01 21.44 -10.70
C ARG A 168 18.58 20.94 -10.91
N GLU A 169 17.74 21.73 -11.62
CA GLU A 169 16.35 21.30 -11.89
C GLU A 169 16.30 20.11 -12.87
N ALA A 170 17.22 20.06 -13.85
CA ALA A 170 17.33 18.93 -14.77
C ALA A 170 17.79 17.65 -14.05
N ASP A 171 18.80 17.75 -13.17
CA ASP A 171 19.28 16.63 -12.34
C ASP A 171 18.16 16.11 -11.42
N LEU A 172 17.37 17.03 -10.88
CA LEU A 172 16.22 16.70 -10.05
C LEU A 172 15.17 15.89 -10.83
N MET A 173 14.86 16.31 -12.07
CA MET A 173 13.94 15.58 -12.95
C MET A 173 14.49 14.21 -13.32
N SER A 174 15.77 14.09 -13.60
CA SER A 174 16.43 12.81 -13.88
C SER A 174 16.27 11.86 -12.69
N LYS A 175 16.51 12.31 -11.45
CA LYS A 175 16.28 11.50 -10.24
C LYS A 175 14.82 11.04 -10.08
N ILE A 176 13.84 11.89 -10.43
CA ILE A 176 12.42 11.47 -10.40
C ILE A 176 12.19 10.34 -11.39
N ILE A 177 12.68 10.49 -12.63
CA ILE A 177 12.50 9.49 -13.70
C ILE A 177 13.15 8.15 -13.31
N ASP A 178 14.38 8.20 -12.78
CA ASP A 178 15.08 7.00 -12.33
C ASP A 178 14.33 6.28 -11.19
N ASN A 179 13.83 7.03 -10.23
CA ASN A 179 13.01 6.49 -9.15
C ASN A 179 11.71 5.84 -9.66
N LEU A 180 11.09 6.46 -10.67
CA LEU A 180 9.86 5.92 -11.30
C LEU A 180 10.13 4.63 -12.06
N ARG A 181 11.22 4.61 -12.85
CA ARG A 181 11.65 3.41 -13.56
C ARG A 181 11.88 2.27 -12.57
N GLN A 182 12.65 2.54 -11.54
CA GLN A 182 12.94 1.54 -10.51
C GLN A 182 11.66 1.04 -9.82
N LEU A 183 10.73 1.93 -9.53
CA LEU A 183 9.45 1.54 -8.95
C LEU A 183 8.64 0.66 -9.91
N GLY A 184 8.69 0.94 -11.21
CA GLY A 184 8.09 0.09 -12.25
C GLY A 184 8.71 -1.30 -12.31
N ASP A 185 10.04 -1.40 -12.25
CA ASP A 185 10.76 -2.67 -12.23
C ASP A 185 10.40 -3.50 -10.98
N ILE A 186 10.25 -2.83 -9.83
CA ILE A 186 9.79 -3.44 -8.56
C ILE A 186 8.37 -4.02 -8.71
N GLU A 187 7.41 -3.24 -9.24
CA GLU A 187 6.01 -3.66 -9.38
C GLU A 187 5.84 -4.86 -10.31
N GLN A 188 6.69 -4.96 -11.32
CA GLN A 188 6.69 -6.07 -12.26
C GLN A 188 7.43 -7.30 -11.75
N GLY A 189 8.04 -7.23 -10.57
CA GLY A 189 8.86 -8.32 -10.03
C GLY A 189 10.13 -8.60 -10.86
N LEU A 190 10.57 -7.63 -11.67
CA LEU A 190 11.70 -7.79 -12.60
C LEU A 190 13.06 -7.57 -11.93
N MET A 191 13.09 -7.26 -10.63
CA MET A 191 14.34 -7.03 -9.92
C MET A 191 15.06 -8.36 -9.63
N ALA A 192 15.96 -8.75 -10.51
CA ALA A 192 16.92 -9.83 -10.22
C ALA A 192 17.84 -9.40 -9.05
N VAL A 193 18.18 -10.36 -8.20
CA VAL A 193 19.15 -10.15 -7.11
C VAL A 193 20.51 -10.68 -7.60
N ASP A 194 21.50 -9.78 -7.62
CA ASP A 194 22.89 -10.12 -7.98
C ASP A 194 23.71 -10.24 -6.70
N VAL A 195 23.78 -11.47 -6.18
CA VAL A 195 24.45 -11.76 -4.91
C VAL A 195 25.96 -11.73 -5.07
N SER A 196 26.62 -10.96 -4.21
CA SER A 196 28.08 -10.86 -4.12
C SER A 196 28.52 -10.80 -2.65
N THR A 197 29.73 -11.22 -2.40
CA THR A 197 30.36 -11.19 -1.05
C THR A 197 31.24 -9.95 -0.94
N PHE A 198 31.04 -9.15 0.11
CA PHE A 198 31.80 -7.93 0.37
C PHE A 198 31.84 -7.61 1.88
N LYS A 199 32.76 -6.73 2.26
CA LYS A 199 32.82 -6.24 3.64
C LYS A 199 31.90 -5.03 3.82
N LEU A 200 31.17 -5.04 4.94
CA LEU A 200 30.18 -3.99 5.24
C LEU A 200 30.83 -2.64 5.55
N ASP A 201 31.96 -2.63 6.24
CA ASP A 201 32.74 -1.44 6.55
C ASP A 201 33.26 -0.74 5.28
N GLU A 202 33.76 -1.50 4.29
CA GLU A 202 34.16 -0.99 2.99
C GLU A 202 32.97 -0.39 2.22
N LEU A 203 31.81 -1.06 2.21
CA LEU A 203 30.60 -0.58 1.56
C LEU A 203 30.13 0.75 2.16
N ILE A 204 30.10 0.88 3.48
CA ILE A 204 29.67 2.10 4.16
C ILE A 204 30.67 3.23 3.87
N THR A 205 31.99 2.96 3.93
CA THR A 205 33.02 3.93 3.60
C THR A 205 32.88 4.45 2.17
N ASP A 206 32.64 3.57 1.20
CA ASP A 206 32.41 3.94 -0.20
C ASP A 206 31.15 4.82 -0.37
N SER A 207 30.08 4.48 0.34
CA SER A 207 28.83 5.26 0.33
C SER A 207 29.04 6.67 0.89
N LEU A 208 29.74 6.80 1.99
CA LEU A 208 30.07 8.10 2.60
C LEU A 208 30.96 8.96 1.70
N ALA A 209 31.98 8.37 1.07
CA ALA A 209 32.86 9.06 0.13
C ALA A 209 32.09 9.57 -1.10
N ARG A 210 31.17 8.75 -1.64
CA ARG A 210 30.36 9.11 -2.81
C ARG A 210 29.35 10.22 -2.51
N LEU A 211 28.68 10.16 -1.36
CA LEU A 211 27.68 11.15 -0.97
C LEU A 211 28.29 12.52 -0.62
N SER A 212 29.59 12.56 -0.28
CA SER A 212 30.30 13.79 0.08
C SER A 212 29.50 14.66 1.06
N LEU A 213 29.00 14.06 2.13
CA LEU A 213 28.13 14.72 3.10
C LEU A 213 28.87 15.87 3.79
N ASP A 214 28.27 17.07 3.80
CA ASP A 214 28.82 18.26 4.46
C ASP A 214 28.60 18.22 5.99
N ARG A 215 28.95 17.06 6.61
CA ARG A 215 28.80 16.83 8.05
C ARG A 215 29.58 15.62 8.55
N PRO A 216 29.89 15.54 9.86
CA PRO A 216 30.50 14.36 10.45
C PRO A 216 29.58 13.14 10.35
N VAL A 217 30.13 11.97 10.08
CA VAL A 217 29.46 10.70 10.19
C VAL A 217 30.25 9.79 11.12
N ASN A 218 29.61 9.33 12.19
CA ASN A 218 30.18 8.37 13.11
C ASN A 218 29.75 6.97 12.67
N ALA A 219 30.67 6.14 12.22
CA ALA A 219 30.39 4.77 11.80
C ALA A 219 30.92 3.80 12.86
N ALA A 220 30.03 3.04 13.48
CA ALA A 220 30.34 1.96 14.41
C ALA A 220 29.95 0.62 13.75
N ILE A 221 30.87 0.07 12.95
CA ILE A 221 30.68 -1.15 12.17
C ILE A 221 31.69 -2.18 12.65
N PRO A 222 31.28 -3.43 12.95
CA PRO A 222 32.23 -4.49 13.27
C PRO A 222 33.26 -4.68 12.17
N GLU A 223 34.55 -4.65 12.50
CA GLU A 223 35.63 -4.85 11.54
C GLU A 223 35.55 -6.19 10.86
N GLY A 224 35.73 -6.21 9.53
CA GLY A 224 35.78 -7.43 8.74
C GLY A 224 34.45 -8.17 8.61
N LEU A 225 33.34 -7.56 9.02
CA LEU A 225 32.01 -8.16 8.86
C LEU A 225 31.70 -8.35 7.37
N THR A 226 31.66 -9.61 6.95
CA THR A 226 31.42 -10.00 5.56
C THR A 226 29.95 -10.35 5.33
N VAL A 227 29.38 -9.79 4.26
CA VAL A 227 27.98 -9.93 3.90
C VAL A 227 27.87 -10.51 2.49
N GLU A 228 26.97 -11.45 2.29
CA GLU A 228 26.64 -12.06 1.00
C GLU A 228 25.22 -11.66 0.60
N THR A 229 25.10 -10.63 -0.23
CA THR A 229 23.83 -10.11 -0.72
C THR A 229 24.05 -9.25 -1.97
N ASP A 230 23.01 -8.61 -2.50
CA ASP A 230 23.14 -7.66 -3.61
C ASP A 230 23.73 -6.32 -3.09
N ARG A 231 25.03 -6.13 -3.39
CA ARG A 231 25.78 -4.94 -2.97
C ARG A 231 25.13 -3.65 -3.47
N ALA A 232 24.70 -3.62 -4.73
CA ALA A 232 24.17 -2.41 -5.35
C ALA A 232 22.85 -1.98 -4.68
N LYS A 233 21.95 -2.93 -4.38
CA LYS A 233 20.69 -2.66 -3.70
C LYS A 233 20.89 -2.21 -2.25
N LEU A 234 21.83 -2.84 -1.53
CA LEU A 234 22.13 -2.43 -0.16
C LEU A 234 22.75 -1.03 -0.12
N VAL A 235 23.69 -0.72 -1.02
CA VAL A 235 24.26 0.61 -1.20
C VAL A 235 23.17 1.65 -1.41
N GLN A 236 22.26 1.39 -2.35
CA GLN A 236 21.18 2.31 -2.66
C GLN A 236 20.22 2.53 -1.48
N ALA A 237 19.91 1.47 -0.74
CA ALA A 237 19.10 1.58 0.47
C ALA A 237 19.77 2.46 1.53
N LEU A 238 21.06 2.26 1.77
CA LEU A 238 21.84 3.07 2.71
C LEU A 238 22.01 4.51 2.25
N ASP A 239 22.32 4.74 0.97
CA ASP A 239 22.45 6.09 0.42
C ASP A 239 21.16 6.90 0.60
N ASN A 240 20.01 6.29 0.38
CA ASN A 240 18.72 6.95 0.61
C ASN A 240 18.50 7.32 2.09
N LEU A 241 18.91 6.46 3.03
CA LEU A 241 18.81 6.76 4.46
C LEU A 241 19.80 7.87 4.88
N LEU A 242 21.02 7.82 4.40
CA LEU A 242 22.07 8.82 4.67
C LEU A 242 21.69 10.19 4.08
N ASP A 243 21.19 10.24 2.85
CA ASP A 243 20.69 11.46 2.20
C ASP A 243 19.50 12.06 2.98
N ASN A 244 18.58 11.24 3.46
CA ASN A 244 17.49 11.68 4.34
C ASN A 244 18.03 12.21 5.67
N ALA A 245 18.92 11.50 6.34
CA ALA A 245 19.54 11.96 7.58
C ALA A 245 20.26 13.31 7.39
N ALA A 246 20.95 13.47 6.27
CA ALA A 246 21.62 14.72 5.92
C ALA A 246 20.65 15.87 5.66
N LYS A 247 19.54 15.63 5.01
CA LYS A 247 18.53 16.65 4.68
C LYS A 247 17.74 17.14 5.89
N PHE A 248 17.45 16.24 6.82
CA PHE A 248 16.55 16.57 7.93
C PHE A 248 17.27 16.97 9.23
N SER A 249 18.55 16.67 9.36
CA SER A 249 19.38 17.12 10.49
C SER A 249 19.79 18.60 10.34
N PRO A 250 19.92 19.35 11.44
CA PRO A 250 20.51 20.67 11.44
C PRO A 250 21.93 20.67 10.83
N PRO A 251 22.36 21.75 10.18
CA PRO A 251 23.72 21.84 9.63
C PRO A 251 24.80 21.58 10.68
N GLY A 252 25.84 20.83 10.32
CA GLY A 252 26.99 20.54 11.19
C GLY A 252 26.73 19.47 12.27
N THR A 253 25.53 18.94 12.40
CA THR A 253 25.26 17.82 13.34
C THR A 253 25.69 16.48 12.72
N ALA A 254 26.20 15.58 13.55
CA ALA A 254 26.65 14.26 13.13
C ALA A 254 25.48 13.33 12.78
N ILE A 255 25.72 12.44 11.82
CA ILE A 255 24.88 11.25 11.54
C ILE A 255 25.61 10.05 12.15
N ASP A 256 24.88 9.17 12.85
CA ASP A 256 25.47 7.93 13.36
C ASP A 256 24.99 6.76 12.50
N VAL A 257 25.93 5.89 12.12
CA VAL A 257 25.67 4.66 11.38
C VAL A 257 26.23 3.50 12.22
N GLU A 258 25.38 2.59 12.62
CA GLU A 258 25.78 1.46 13.42
C GLU A 258 25.36 0.15 12.75
N ALA A 259 26.15 -0.90 12.91
CA ALA A 259 25.77 -2.26 12.51
C ALA A 259 26.00 -3.21 13.67
N GLU A 260 25.01 -4.05 13.92
CA GLU A 260 25.03 -5.06 14.97
C GLU A 260 24.58 -6.41 14.40
N VAL A 261 25.28 -7.47 14.78
CA VAL A 261 24.86 -8.84 14.50
C VAL A 261 24.06 -9.35 15.70
N ALA A 262 22.75 -9.32 15.61
CA ALA A 262 21.85 -9.98 16.55
C ALA A 262 21.75 -11.48 16.22
N ALA A 263 21.12 -12.28 17.09
CA ALA A 263 21.14 -13.75 16.99
C ALA A 263 20.86 -14.30 15.58
N ASP A 264 19.86 -13.74 14.88
CA ASP A 264 19.39 -14.23 13.58
C ASP A 264 19.37 -13.16 12.47
N GLU A 265 19.90 -11.96 12.74
CA GLU A 265 19.81 -10.85 11.80
C GLU A 265 21.05 -9.94 11.87
N LEU A 266 21.41 -9.35 10.73
CA LEU A 266 22.28 -8.17 10.68
C LEU A 266 21.37 -6.94 10.72
N VAL A 267 21.53 -6.12 11.75
CA VAL A 267 20.79 -4.85 11.89
C VAL A 267 21.72 -3.68 11.59
N ILE A 268 21.37 -2.87 10.62
CA ILE A 268 22.07 -1.63 10.28
C ILE A 268 21.15 -0.47 10.65
N SER A 269 21.64 0.49 11.42
CA SER A 269 20.88 1.68 11.80
C SER A 269 21.53 2.95 11.27
N VAL A 270 20.69 3.91 10.89
CA VAL A 270 21.09 5.28 10.53
C VAL A 270 20.30 6.23 11.40
N ARG A 271 20.99 6.97 12.28
CA ARG A 271 20.41 7.95 13.19
C ARG A 271 20.67 9.37 12.71
N ASP A 272 19.63 10.16 12.61
CA ASP A 272 19.67 11.58 12.38
C ASP A 272 19.46 12.40 13.69
N ARG A 273 19.69 13.71 13.60
CA ARG A 273 19.43 14.67 14.69
C ARG A 273 18.40 15.71 14.28
N GLY A 274 17.48 15.27 13.42
CA GLY A 274 16.38 16.09 12.94
C GLY A 274 15.28 16.31 13.98
N PRO A 275 14.12 16.84 13.57
CA PRO A 275 12.99 17.11 14.46
C PRO A 275 12.27 15.82 14.92
N GLY A 276 12.66 14.64 14.38
CA GLY A 276 11.96 13.39 14.62
C GLY A 276 10.65 13.26 13.84
N ILE A 277 10.04 12.11 13.96
CA ILE A 277 8.77 11.74 13.29
C ILE A 277 7.80 11.24 14.38
N SER A 278 6.59 11.78 14.41
CA SER A 278 5.56 11.30 15.34
C SER A 278 5.18 9.84 15.06
N PRO A 279 4.92 9.02 16.10
CA PRO A 279 4.66 7.58 15.94
C PRO A 279 3.52 7.24 14.95
N GLU A 280 2.52 8.11 14.83
CA GLU A 280 1.41 7.96 13.87
C GLU A 280 1.84 7.96 12.40
N HIS A 281 3.05 8.47 12.10
CA HIS A 281 3.61 8.52 10.75
C HIS A 281 4.59 7.39 10.45
N TRP A 282 5.06 6.63 11.44
CA TRP A 282 6.16 5.66 11.27
C TRP A 282 5.88 4.58 10.21
N SER A 283 4.66 4.06 10.17
CA SER A 283 4.28 3.09 9.14
C SER A 283 4.13 3.74 7.75
N ARG A 284 3.72 5.01 7.73
CA ARG A 284 3.36 5.74 6.53
C ARG A 284 4.53 6.39 5.82
N VAL A 285 5.65 6.67 6.50
CA VAL A 285 6.83 7.29 5.87
C VAL A 285 7.45 6.42 4.78
N PHE A 286 7.11 5.14 4.74
CA PHE A 286 7.49 4.19 3.68
C PHE A 286 6.45 4.08 2.56
N GLU A 287 5.34 4.83 2.63
CA GLU A 287 4.37 4.94 1.53
C GLU A 287 4.92 5.89 0.45
N ARG A 288 4.53 5.63 -0.79
CA ARG A 288 4.96 6.45 -1.94
C ARG A 288 4.41 7.87 -1.82
N PHE A 289 5.25 8.89 -2.07
CA PHE A 289 4.92 10.32 -1.99
C PHE A 289 4.47 10.80 -0.61
N TYR A 290 4.60 9.99 0.42
CA TYR A 290 4.24 10.40 1.74
C TYR A 290 5.26 11.42 2.28
N LYS A 291 4.75 12.50 2.86
CA LYS A 291 5.51 13.57 3.53
C LYS A 291 4.81 13.90 4.83
N VAL A 292 5.55 13.90 5.94
CA VAL A 292 5.03 14.26 7.27
C VAL A 292 4.54 15.70 7.27
N ASP A 293 5.29 16.60 6.63
CA ASP A 293 4.95 18.01 6.49
C ASP A 293 4.93 18.40 5.00
N ARG A 294 3.75 18.71 4.48
CA ARG A 294 3.55 19.15 3.09
C ARG A 294 3.96 20.61 2.86
N ALA A 295 4.10 21.41 3.94
CA ALA A 295 4.39 22.84 3.85
C ALA A 295 5.88 23.16 3.81
N ARG A 296 6.78 22.20 4.05
CA ARG A 296 8.23 22.43 3.99
C ARG A 296 8.71 22.72 2.57
N PRO A 297 9.67 23.69 2.41
CA PRO A 297 10.26 23.99 1.12
C PRO A 297 10.87 22.73 0.47
N ARG A 298 10.72 22.61 -0.86
CA ARG A 298 11.22 21.47 -1.65
C ARG A 298 12.72 21.30 -1.61
N GLU A 299 13.45 22.38 -1.38
CA GLU A 299 14.93 22.37 -1.26
C GLU A 299 15.42 21.51 -0.09
N ALA A 300 14.57 21.33 0.93
CA ALA A 300 14.87 20.51 2.10
C ALA A 300 14.19 19.13 2.11
N GLY A 301 13.24 18.84 1.17
CA GLY A 301 12.47 17.61 1.17
C GLY A 301 12.47 16.87 -0.17
N GLY A 302 12.76 15.58 -0.16
CA GLY A 302 12.65 14.71 -1.33
C GLY A 302 11.20 14.51 -1.80
N PHE A 303 11.01 13.73 -2.90
CA PHE A 303 9.71 13.44 -3.51
C PHE A 303 8.83 12.45 -2.72
N GLY A 304 9.32 11.96 -1.57
CA GLY A 304 8.64 10.90 -0.82
C GLY A 304 8.70 9.52 -1.50
N LEU A 305 9.66 9.34 -2.42
CA LEU A 305 9.91 8.05 -3.09
C LEU A 305 11.07 7.29 -2.46
N GLY A 306 12.07 7.96 -1.90
CA GLY A 306 13.30 7.34 -1.41
C GLY A 306 13.04 6.24 -0.37
N LEU A 307 12.29 6.52 0.70
CA LEU A 307 11.97 5.51 1.73
C LEU A 307 11.09 4.38 1.20
N ALA A 308 10.17 4.66 0.28
CA ALA A 308 9.36 3.62 -0.36
C ALA A 308 10.24 2.67 -1.20
N ILE A 309 11.18 3.22 -1.96
CA ILE A 309 12.18 2.43 -2.72
C ILE A 309 13.06 1.65 -1.75
N THR A 310 13.58 2.29 -0.70
CA THR A 310 14.40 1.62 0.32
C THR A 310 13.68 0.41 0.93
N LYS A 311 12.41 0.56 1.28
CA LYS A 311 11.59 -0.55 1.79
C LYS A 311 11.54 -1.71 0.81
N HIS A 312 11.29 -1.45 -0.46
CA HIS A 312 11.25 -2.49 -1.48
C HIS A 312 12.61 -3.15 -1.72
N LEU A 313 13.69 -2.37 -1.79
CA LEU A 313 15.04 -2.92 -1.92
C LEU A 313 15.35 -3.87 -0.76
N VAL A 314 15.07 -3.45 0.47
CA VAL A 314 15.27 -4.28 1.67
C VAL A 314 14.41 -5.54 1.63
N GLN A 315 13.16 -5.46 1.17
CA GLN A 315 12.29 -6.63 0.99
C GLN A 315 12.80 -7.60 -0.07
N VAL A 316 13.33 -7.11 -1.19
CA VAL A 316 13.96 -7.93 -2.23
C VAL A 316 15.22 -8.64 -1.70
N LEU A 317 15.95 -8.02 -0.75
CA LEU A 317 17.08 -8.62 -0.04
C LEU A 317 16.63 -9.60 1.08
N GLY A 318 15.33 -9.86 1.24
CA GLY A 318 14.77 -10.75 2.27
C GLY A 318 14.71 -10.11 3.66
N GLY A 319 14.95 -8.80 3.77
CA GLY A 319 15.01 -8.07 5.02
C GLY A 319 13.73 -7.26 5.36
N ARG A 320 13.83 -6.47 6.41
CA ARG A 320 12.78 -5.55 6.88
C ARG A 320 13.38 -4.19 7.25
N ILE A 321 12.58 -3.14 7.13
CA ILE A 321 12.94 -1.77 7.50
C ILE A 321 11.87 -1.19 8.43
N TRP A 322 12.30 -0.41 9.43
CA TRP A 322 11.41 0.33 10.32
C TRP A 322 12.12 1.59 10.85
N THR A 323 11.41 2.38 11.63
CA THR A 323 11.95 3.60 12.22
C THR A 323 11.44 3.79 13.65
N GLU A 324 12.25 4.44 14.49
CA GLU A 324 11.95 4.74 15.89
C GLU A 324 12.48 6.12 16.26
N ALA A 325 11.89 6.76 17.27
CA ALA A 325 12.41 8.00 17.79
C ALA A 325 13.75 7.77 18.50
N ALA A 326 14.72 8.62 18.24
CA ALA A 326 15.99 8.58 18.97
C ALA A 326 15.82 9.11 20.40
N ARG A 327 16.51 8.52 21.38
CA ARG A 327 16.41 8.88 22.81
C ARG A 327 16.75 10.34 23.12
N GLU A 328 17.68 10.92 22.34
CA GLU A 328 18.18 12.29 22.54
C GLU A 328 17.64 13.27 21.47
N GLY A 329 16.54 12.91 20.81
CA GLY A 329 15.96 13.64 19.69
C GLY A 329 16.50 13.17 18.34
N GLY A 330 15.71 13.40 17.28
CA GLY A 330 15.96 12.87 15.94
C GLY A 330 15.22 11.57 15.67
N GLN A 331 15.59 10.91 14.59
CA GLN A 331 14.99 9.65 14.14
C GLN A 331 16.07 8.61 13.88
N VAL A 332 15.75 7.34 14.10
CA VAL A 332 16.58 6.20 13.73
C VAL A 332 15.83 5.37 12.72
N PHE A 333 16.49 5.07 11.61
CA PHE A 333 16.01 4.11 10.62
C PHE A 333 16.83 2.84 10.70
N TYR A 334 16.16 1.70 10.72
CA TYR A 334 16.77 0.39 10.85
C TYR A 334 16.51 -0.44 9.61
N ILE A 335 17.55 -1.12 9.12
CA ILE A 335 17.47 -2.20 8.13
C ILE A 335 17.91 -3.48 8.82
N ALA A 336 17.07 -4.50 8.82
CA ALA A 336 17.45 -5.83 9.25
C ALA A 336 17.50 -6.78 8.05
N LEU A 337 18.62 -7.48 7.90
CA LEU A 337 18.81 -8.53 6.90
C LEU A 337 18.94 -9.88 7.63
N PRO A 338 18.41 -10.98 7.05
CA PRO A 338 18.49 -12.28 7.68
C PRO A 338 19.95 -12.75 7.82
N ARG A 339 20.27 -13.54 8.86
CA ARG A 339 21.61 -14.03 9.14
C ARG A 339 22.27 -14.79 7.98
N GLN A 340 21.46 -15.36 7.09
CA GLN A 340 21.93 -16.05 5.89
C GLN A 340 22.81 -15.18 4.97
N VAL A 341 22.69 -13.84 5.09
CA VAL A 341 23.57 -12.90 4.37
C VAL A 341 24.93 -12.72 5.03
N LEU A 342 25.17 -13.30 6.24
CA LEU A 342 26.46 -13.25 6.89
C LEU A 342 27.28 -14.48 6.48
N THR A 343 28.43 -14.26 5.91
CA THR A 343 29.40 -15.33 5.68
C THR A 343 30.16 -15.60 6.99
N SER A 344 30.23 -16.88 7.37
CA SER A 344 31.10 -17.27 8.49
C SER A 344 32.56 -16.90 8.15
N PRO A 345 33.35 -16.38 9.13
CA PRO A 345 34.76 -16.05 8.92
C PRO A 345 35.59 -17.25 8.55
#